data_f86ed8385a5478f3672348f3c8c007a9
#
_entry.id   f86ed8385a5478f3672348f3c8c007a9
#
_cell.length_a   1.000
_cell.length_b   1.000
_cell.length_c   1.000
_cell.angle_alpha   90.00
_cell.angle_beta   90.00
_cell.angle_gamma   90.00
#
_symmetry.space_group_name_H-M   'P 1'
#
loop_
_entity.id
_entity.type
_entity.pdbx_description
1 polymer ?
#
loop_
_entity_poly.entity_id
_entity_poly.type
_entity_poly.pdbx_seq_one_letter_code
_entity_poly.pdbx_strand_id
1 'polypeptide(L)'
;MSPHRTASARVVLLAGPSGSGKSSLAARAGLPVLRLDDFYKEGDDPTLPLVAGSSDIDWDSVLSWDADAAVAAILQLCRTGRTTVPVYSIATSSVVDTETLDIGRTQLFVAEGIFAADVVARCEELGVLADALCLRGRPSTTFRRRLLRDLREGRKSVAFLLRRGWRLMRAERGIVGRQTALGAYPCARAEALGRIANAAAGSTRPRKAEPAETPTEQAGTLRPRGTTDPANSGR
;
A
#
# COMPACT_ATOMS: atom_id res chain seq x y z
N MET A 1 12.93 23.10 -13.06
CA MET A 1 12.04 22.52 -12.03
C MET A 1 10.80 22.00 -12.75
N SER A 2 10.69 20.69 -12.95
CA SER A 2 9.51 20.12 -13.60
C SER A 2 8.32 20.17 -12.65
N PRO A 3 7.11 20.56 -13.10
CA PRO A 3 5.93 20.55 -12.26
C PRO A 3 5.67 19.11 -11.82
N HIS A 4 5.52 18.88 -10.53
CA HIS A 4 5.07 17.62 -9.98
C HIS A 4 3.71 17.28 -10.62
N ARG A 5 3.72 16.37 -11.61
CA ARG A 5 2.46 15.83 -12.13
C ARG A 5 1.74 15.17 -10.96
N THR A 6 0.63 15.74 -10.57
CA THR A 6 -0.27 15.16 -9.57
C THR A 6 -0.58 13.73 -10.02
N ALA A 7 -0.46 12.75 -9.11
CA ALA A 7 -0.77 11.37 -9.41
C ALA A 7 -2.19 11.27 -9.96
N SER A 8 -2.37 10.62 -11.11
CA SER A 8 -3.67 10.48 -11.76
C SER A 8 -4.51 9.36 -11.14
N ALA A 9 -3.87 8.37 -10.52
CA ALA A 9 -4.51 7.26 -9.85
C ALA A 9 -4.06 7.14 -8.38
N ARG A 10 -4.84 6.42 -7.57
CA ARG A 10 -4.55 6.12 -6.16
C ARG A 10 -4.65 4.64 -5.90
N VAL A 11 -4.07 4.19 -4.80
CA VAL A 11 -4.01 2.79 -4.40
C VAL A 11 -4.86 2.52 -3.16
N VAL A 12 -5.57 1.38 -3.16
CA VAL A 12 -6.07 0.75 -1.94
C VAL A 12 -5.12 -0.38 -1.57
N LEU A 13 -4.49 -0.27 -0.41
CA LEU A 13 -3.64 -1.31 0.14
C LEU A 13 -4.51 -2.36 0.85
N LEU A 14 -4.37 -3.63 0.46
CA LEU A 14 -5.14 -4.74 1.03
C LEU A 14 -4.21 -5.73 1.71
N ALA A 15 -4.03 -5.56 3.01
CA ALA A 15 -3.27 -6.43 3.89
C ALA A 15 -4.14 -7.54 4.50
N GLY A 16 -3.50 -8.45 5.20
CA GLY A 16 -4.15 -9.52 5.96
C GLY A 16 -3.37 -10.81 5.93
N PRO A 17 -3.65 -11.75 6.85
CA PRO A 17 -2.96 -13.03 6.92
C PRO A 17 -3.05 -13.81 5.61
N SER A 18 -2.04 -14.63 5.33
CA SER A 18 -2.09 -15.55 4.19
C SER A 18 -3.33 -16.44 4.29
N GLY A 19 -4.07 -16.65 3.18
CA GLY A 19 -5.31 -17.43 3.16
C GLY A 19 -6.55 -16.68 3.66
N SER A 20 -6.47 -15.41 4.08
CA SER A 20 -7.65 -14.60 4.46
C SER A 20 -8.59 -14.31 3.28
N GLY A 21 -8.10 -14.50 2.05
CA GLY A 21 -8.87 -14.32 0.82
C GLY A 21 -8.71 -12.95 0.18
N LYS A 22 -7.58 -12.28 0.39
CA LYS A 22 -7.22 -10.98 -0.22
C LYS A 22 -7.35 -11.00 -1.74
N SER A 23 -6.62 -11.89 -2.42
CA SER A 23 -6.62 -11.99 -3.90
C SER A 23 -8.02 -12.25 -4.45
N SER A 24 -8.81 -13.13 -3.81
CA SER A 24 -10.21 -13.36 -4.19
C SER A 24 -11.12 -12.14 -3.93
N LEU A 25 -10.82 -11.30 -2.93
CA LEU A 25 -11.56 -10.08 -2.68
C LEU A 25 -11.14 -9.00 -3.69
N ALA A 26 -9.85 -8.83 -3.94
CA ALA A 26 -9.32 -7.91 -4.93
C ALA A 26 -9.90 -8.19 -6.33
N ALA A 27 -9.92 -9.46 -6.77
CA ALA A 27 -10.54 -9.86 -8.02
C ALA A 27 -12.05 -9.51 -8.09
N ARG A 28 -12.77 -9.63 -6.96
CA ARG A 28 -14.20 -9.28 -6.89
C ARG A 28 -14.48 -7.80 -6.86
N ALA A 29 -13.49 -6.98 -6.51
CA ALA A 29 -13.63 -5.53 -6.54
C ALA A 29 -13.73 -4.98 -7.98
N GLY A 30 -13.36 -5.78 -9.00
CA GLY A 30 -13.41 -5.37 -10.41
C GLY A 30 -12.42 -4.27 -10.78
N LEU A 31 -11.38 -4.08 -9.96
CA LEU A 31 -10.31 -3.12 -10.17
C LEU A 31 -9.02 -3.85 -10.58
N PRO A 32 -8.10 -3.17 -11.29
CA PRO A 32 -6.76 -3.70 -11.51
C PRO A 32 -6.07 -4.05 -10.19
N VAL A 33 -5.28 -5.13 -10.18
CA VAL A 33 -4.64 -5.66 -8.97
C VAL A 33 -3.14 -5.73 -9.17
N LEU A 34 -2.39 -5.06 -8.27
CA LEU A 34 -0.96 -5.22 -8.11
C LEU A 34 -0.71 -6.26 -7.00
N ARG A 35 -0.02 -7.34 -7.34
CA ARG A 35 0.34 -8.39 -6.40
C ARG A 35 1.65 -8.04 -5.71
N LEU A 36 1.59 -7.61 -4.45
CA LEU A 36 2.77 -7.24 -3.69
C LEU A 36 3.60 -8.45 -3.24
N ASP A 37 2.98 -9.63 -3.19
CA ASP A 37 3.69 -10.86 -2.88
C ASP A 37 4.66 -11.31 -4.01
N ASP A 38 4.65 -10.67 -5.19
CA ASP A 38 5.61 -10.91 -6.25
C ASP A 38 6.95 -10.14 -6.06
N PHE A 39 7.03 -9.26 -5.07
CA PHE A 39 8.22 -8.46 -4.76
C PHE A 39 9.11 -9.07 -3.66
N TYR A 40 9.06 -10.38 -3.47
CA TYR A 40 10.04 -11.06 -2.61
C TYR A 40 11.45 -10.98 -3.21
N LYS A 41 12.45 -10.91 -2.33
CA LYS A 41 13.86 -10.99 -2.72
C LYS A 41 14.19 -12.38 -3.28
N GLU A 42 15.22 -12.45 -4.12
CA GLU A 42 15.75 -13.71 -4.64
C GLU A 42 16.25 -14.60 -3.49
N GLY A 43 16.13 -15.91 -3.63
CA GLY A 43 16.50 -16.86 -2.58
C GLY A 43 18.00 -16.91 -2.22
N ASP A 44 18.85 -16.34 -3.05
CA ASP A 44 20.28 -16.19 -2.86
C ASP A 44 20.70 -14.77 -2.40
N ASP A 45 19.74 -13.86 -2.16
CA ASP A 45 20.03 -12.52 -1.66
C ASP A 45 20.68 -12.60 -0.26
N PRO A 46 21.91 -12.08 -0.10
CA PRO A 46 22.65 -12.18 1.17
C PRO A 46 22.02 -11.36 2.32
N THR A 47 21.04 -10.51 2.03
CA THR A 47 20.32 -9.69 3.02
C THR A 47 19.08 -10.38 3.59
N LEU A 48 18.79 -11.62 3.15
CA LEU A 48 17.65 -12.38 3.64
C LEU A 48 17.77 -12.70 5.13
N PRO A 49 16.70 -12.48 5.92
CA PRO A 49 16.70 -12.81 7.33
C PRO A 49 16.64 -14.33 7.54
N LEU A 50 17.32 -14.81 8.56
CA LEU A 50 17.25 -16.22 8.96
C LEU A 50 16.31 -16.39 10.16
N VAL A 51 15.66 -17.55 10.22
CA VAL A 51 14.89 -17.96 11.40
C VAL A 51 15.84 -18.13 12.59
N ALA A 52 15.49 -17.56 13.74
CA ALA A 52 16.33 -17.61 14.94
C ALA A 52 16.73 -19.05 15.28
N GLY A 53 18.04 -19.31 15.34
CA GLY A 53 18.61 -20.63 15.63
C GLY A 53 18.54 -21.65 14.48
N SER A 54 18.31 -21.21 13.24
CA SER A 54 18.26 -22.05 12.03
C SER A 54 19.02 -21.38 10.89
N SER A 55 19.42 -22.17 9.89
CA SER A 55 19.89 -21.68 8.59
C SER A 55 18.75 -21.46 7.60
N ASP A 56 17.50 -21.69 7.98
CA ASP A 56 16.34 -21.47 7.12
C ASP A 56 16.03 -19.98 6.99
N ILE A 57 15.66 -19.54 5.79
CA ILE A 57 15.21 -18.17 5.51
C ILE A 57 13.86 -17.92 6.18
N ASP A 58 13.73 -16.77 6.85
CA ASP A 58 12.47 -16.29 7.43
C ASP A 58 11.65 -15.50 6.39
N TRP A 59 10.90 -16.23 5.58
CA TRP A 59 10.00 -15.64 4.58
C TRP A 59 8.77 -14.92 5.17
N ASP A 60 8.52 -15.03 6.47
CA ASP A 60 7.46 -14.30 7.15
C ASP A 60 7.94 -12.92 7.67
N SER A 61 9.24 -12.64 7.57
CA SER A 61 9.84 -11.34 7.89
C SER A 61 9.69 -10.35 6.73
N VAL A 62 9.36 -9.09 7.05
CA VAL A 62 9.32 -8.01 6.05
C VAL A 62 10.67 -7.76 5.36
N LEU A 63 11.79 -8.15 5.99
CA LEU A 63 13.13 -8.03 5.42
C LEU A 63 13.38 -8.99 4.24
N SER A 64 12.54 -10.02 4.06
CA SER A 64 12.57 -10.90 2.89
C SER A 64 11.88 -10.32 1.66
N TRP A 65 11.31 -9.12 1.77
CA TRP A 65 10.51 -8.46 0.76
C TRP A 65 11.11 -7.11 0.36
N ASP A 66 11.05 -6.77 -0.92
CA ASP A 66 11.56 -5.50 -1.44
C ASP A 66 10.46 -4.42 -1.41
N ALA A 67 10.38 -3.73 -0.27
CA ALA A 67 9.45 -2.63 -0.07
C ALA A 67 9.70 -1.45 -1.02
N ASP A 68 10.96 -1.21 -1.41
CA ASP A 68 11.31 -0.08 -2.27
C ASP A 68 10.85 -0.32 -3.70
N ALA A 69 11.08 -1.51 -4.25
CA ALA A 69 10.56 -1.91 -5.55
C ALA A 69 9.03 -1.90 -5.59
N ALA A 70 8.36 -2.39 -4.54
CA ALA A 70 6.91 -2.39 -4.44
C ALA A 70 6.33 -0.97 -4.43
N VAL A 71 6.91 -0.04 -3.64
CA VAL A 71 6.47 1.37 -3.61
C VAL A 71 6.77 2.06 -4.93
N ALA A 72 7.91 1.78 -5.57
CA ALA A 72 8.24 2.33 -6.89
C ALA A 72 7.20 1.90 -7.94
N ALA A 73 6.78 0.63 -7.94
CA ALA A 73 5.73 0.12 -8.83
C ALA A 73 4.37 0.79 -8.56
N ILE A 74 3.96 0.93 -7.29
CA ILE A 74 2.75 1.67 -6.91
C ILE A 74 2.80 3.10 -7.43
N LEU A 75 3.90 3.82 -7.19
CA LEU A 75 4.05 5.21 -7.59
C LEU A 75 4.04 5.38 -9.11
N GLN A 76 4.68 4.47 -9.84
CA GLN A 76 4.67 4.46 -11.29
C GLN A 76 3.26 4.24 -11.84
N LEU A 77 2.49 3.27 -11.31
CA LEU A 77 1.08 3.08 -11.66
C LEU A 77 0.24 4.32 -11.40
N CYS A 78 0.42 4.96 -10.25
CA CYS A 78 -0.30 6.19 -9.91
C CYS A 78 0.01 7.34 -10.88
N ARG A 79 1.22 7.43 -11.41
CA ARG A 79 1.67 8.53 -12.28
C ARG A 79 1.40 8.28 -13.75
N THR A 80 1.56 7.05 -14.21
CA THR A 80 1.58 6.71 -15.65
C THR A 80 0.47 5.76 -16.06
N GLY A 81 -0.18 5.10 -15.11
CA GLY A 81 -1.17 4.05 -15.37
C GLY A 81 -0.56 2.71 -15.78
N ARG A 82 0.78 2.59 -15.87
CA ARG A 82 1.47 1.38 -16.32
C ARG A 82 2.76 1.16 -15.53
N THR A 83 3.09 -0.11 -15.24
CA THR A 83 4.39 -0.50 -14.66
C THR A 83 4.75 -1.92 -15.07
N THR A 84 6.03 -2.25 -14.98
CA THR A 84 6.52 -3.64 -15.11
C THR A 84 6.62 -4.23 -13.71
N VAL A 85 6.10 -5.43 -13.53
CA VAL A 85 6.10 -6.14 -12.24
C VAL A 85 6.79 -7.50 -12.40
N PRO A 86 7.49 -7.99 -11.37
CA PRO A 86 8.06 -9.32 -11.39
C PRO A 86 6.96 -10.39 -11.32
N VAL A 87 7.26 -11.57 -11.86
CA VAL A 87 6.51 -12.80 -11.64
C VAL A 87 7.37 -13.71 -10.76
N TYR A 88 7.03 -13.79 -9.47
CA TYR A 88 7.81 -14.52 -8.50
C TYR A 88 7.35 -15.96 -8.34
N SER A 89 8.29 -16.89 -8.43
CA SER A 89 8.07 -18.31 -8.17
C SER A 89 8.47 -18.70 -6.75
N ILE A 90 7.49 -19.01 -5.91
CA ILE A 90 7.75 -19.52 -4.56
C ILE A 90 8.51 -20.87 -4.59
N ALA A 91 8.34 -21.66 -5.66
CA ALA A 91 8.97 -22.98 -5.78
C ALA A 91 10.48 -22.87 -5.96
N THR A 92 10.93 -21.87 -6.73
CA THR A 92 12.36 -21.61 -7.00
C THR A 92 12.93 -20.48 -6.13
N SER A 93 12.06 -19.77 -5.38
CA SER A 93 12.41 -18.55 -4.63
C SER A 93 13.11 -17.52 -5.50
N SER A 94 12.59 -17.29 -6.71
CA SER A 94 13.20 -16.40 -7.69
C SER A 94 12.17 -15.73 -8.59
N VAL A 95 12.55 -14.60 -9.17
CA VAL A 95 11.80 -13.98 -10.28
C VAL A 95 12.03 -14.80 -11.53
N VAL A 96 10.96 -15.32 -12.11
CA VAL A 96 11.01 -16.19 -13.30
C VAL A 96 10.61 -15.49 -14.57
N ASP A 97 9.91 -14.35 -14.46
CA ASP A 97 9.45 -13.54 -15.60
C ASP A 97 9.10 -12.12 -15.14
N THR A 98 8.75 -11.25 -16.06
CA THR A 98 8.19 -9.95 -15.80
C THR A 98 6.95 -9.71 -16.65
N GLU A 99 5.93 -9.06 -16.09
CA GLU A 99 4.74 -8.69 -16.84
C GLU A 99 4.45 -7.19 -16.75
N THR A 100 3.73 -6.66 -17.73
CA THR A 100 3.28 -5.27 -17.71
C THR A 100 1.88 -5.20 -17.12
N LEU A 101 1.73 -4.51 -16.00
CA LEU A 101 0.44 -4.16 -15.44
C LEU A 101 0.01 -2.80 -15.99
N ASP A 102 -1.14 -2.76 -16.65
CA ASP A 102 -1.77 -1.55 -17.19
C ASP A 102 -3.14 -1.36 -16.52
N ILE A 103 -3.33 -0.25 -15.83
CA ILE A 103 -4.60 0.09 -15.19
C ILE A 103 -5.53 0.90 -16.10
N GLY A 104 -5.12 1.17 -17.34
CA GLY A 104 -5.89 1.92 -18.32
C GLY A 104 -6.26 3.32 -17.85
N ARG A 105 -7.54 3.66 -17.93
CA ARG A 105 -8.08 4.96 -17.45
C ARG A 105 -8.57 4.92 -16.00
N THR A 106 -8.39 3.81 -15.30
CA THR A 106 -8.86 3.66 -13.93
C THR A 106 -8.04 4.55 -13.00
N GLN A 107 -8.71 5.30 -12.15
CA GLN A 107 -8.06 6.19 -11.18
C GLN A 107 -7.87 5.52 -9.81
N LEU A 108 -8.17 4.23 -9.72
CA LEU A 108 -8.02 3.43 -8.51
C LEU A 108 -7.61 2.01 -8.86
N PHE A 109 -6.68 1.45 -8.11
CA PHE A 109 -6.32 0.04 -8.18
C PHE A 109 -6.10 -0.53 -6.77
N VAL A 110 -6.06 -1.85 -6.65
CA VAL A 110 -5.80 -2.54 -5.39
C VAL A 110 -4.37 -3.09 -5.42
N ALA A 111 -3.57 -2.82 -4.39
CA ALA A 111 -2.31 -3.50 -4.17
C ALA A 111 -2.47 -4.46 -2.97
N GLU A 112 -2.34 -5.77 -3.20
CA GLU A 112 -2.61 -6.78 -2.20
C GLU A 112 -1.38 -7.62 -1.87
N GLY A 113 -1.18 -7.90 -0.60
CA GLY A 113 -0.07 -8.74 -0.13
C GLY A 113 -0.03 -8.84 1.39
N ILE A 114 0.79 -9.75 1.90
CA ILE A 114 0.92 -9.93 3.35
C ILE A 114 1.64 -8.74 3.99
N PHE A 115 2.50 -8.03 3.24
CA PHE A 115 3.26 -6.86 3.68
C PHE A 115 2.65 -5.53 3.19
N ALA A 116 1.42 -5.53 2.63
CA ALA A 116 0.79 -4.31 2.14
C ALA A 116 0.67 -3.20 3.21
N ALA A 117 0.52 -3.57 4.49
CA ALA A 117 0.46 -2.60 5.58
C ALA A 117 1.81 -1.90 5.84
N ASP A 118 2.92 -2.53 5.49
CA ASP A 118 4.27 -2.01 5.74
C ASP A 118 4.61 -0.79 4.89
N VAL A 119 3.85 -0.53 3.84
CA VAL A 119 4.04 0.64 2.96
C VAL A 119 2.94 1.71 3.10
N VAL A 120 2.03 1.58 4.10
CA VAL A 120 0.95 2.55 4.33
C VAL A 120 1.50 3.97 4.52
N ALA A 121 2.40 4.17 5.48
CA ALA A 121 2.96 5.49 5.78
C ALA A 121 3.63 6.12 4.55
N ARG A 122 4.40 5.34 3.79
CA ARG A 122 5.05 5.83 2.55
C ARG A 122 4.03 6.23 1.48
N CYS A 123 2.95 5.47 1.30
CA CYS A 123 1.90 5.82 0.36
C CYS A 123 1.09 7.05 0.79
N GLU A 124 0.93 7.28 2.11
CA GLU A 124 0.35 8.49 2.67
C GLU A 124 1.23 9.72 2.40
N GLU A 125 2.52 9.64 2.74
CA GLU A 125 3.50 10.70 2.49
C GLU A 125 3.59 11.09 1.03
N LEU A 126 3.50 10.11 0.12
CA LEU A 126 3.49 10.32 -1.32
C LEU A 126 2.14 10.82 -1.85
N GLY A 127 1.09 10.90 -1.02
CA GLY A 127 -0.24 11.36 -1.40
C GLY A 127 -0.98 10.44 -2.38
N VAL A 128 -0.58 9.17 -2.47
CA VAL A 128 -1.16 8.19 -3.41
C VAL A 128 -2.12 7.21 -2.75
N LEU A 129 -2.20 7.18 -1.42
CA LEU A 129 -3.08 6.27 -0.69
C LEU A 129 -4.54 6.70 -0.83
N ALA A 130 -5.42 5.78 -1.22
CA ALA A 130 -6.87 5.96 -1.18
C ALA A 130 -7.47 5.38 0.10
N ASP A 131 -7.03 4.18 0.48
CA ASP A 131 -7.43 3.49 1.72
C ASP A 131 -6.42 2.37 2.04
N ALA A 132 -6.34 1.97 3.30
CA ALA A 132 -5.52 0.85 3.75
C ALA A 132 -6.38 -0.10 4.59
N LEU A 133 -6.52 -1.35 4.14
CA LEU A 133 -7.42 -2.34 4.70
C LEU A 133 -6.67 -3.58 5.17
N CYS A 134 -6.99 -4.07 6.37
CA CYS A 134 -6.51 -5.35 6.87
C CYS A 134 -7.67 -6.35 6.91
N LEU A 135 -7.67 -7.32 5.98
CA LEU A 135 -8.75 -8.29 5.89
C LEU A 135 -8.70 -9.28 7.06
N ARG A 136 -9.73 -9.24 7.90
CA ARG A 136 -9.94 -10.21 8.97
C ARG A 136 -10.84 -11.34 8.48
N GLY A 137 -10.42 -12.57 8.73
CA GLY A 137 -11.22 -13.77 8.51
C GLY A 137 -11.53 -14.50 9.82
N ARG A 138 -12.35 -15.53 9.76
CA ARG A 138 -12.41 -16.51 10.86
C ARG A 138 -11.15 -17.37 10.78
N PRO A 139 -10.33 -17.49 11.83
CA PRO A 139 -9.07 -18.23 11.78
C PRO A 139 -9.21 -19.66 11.26
N SER A 140 -10.30 -20.35 11.62
CA SER A 140 -10.62 -21.69 11.11
C SER A 140 -10.87 -21.74 9.60
N THR A 141 -11.50 -20.70 9.03
CA THR A 141 -11.75 -20.60 7.58
C THR A 141 -10.45 -20.33 6.83
N THR A 142 -9.63 -19.44 7.35
CA THR A 142 -8.29 -19.11 6.83
C THR A 142 -7.40 -20.36 6.84
N PHE A 143 -7.37 -21.08 7.95
CA PHE A 143 -6.67 -22.35 8.08
C PHE A 143 -7.09 -23.37 7.03
N ARG A 144 -8.41 -23.62 6.90
CA ARG A 144 -8.95 -24.61 5.94
C ARG A 144 -8.61 -24.26 4.50
N ARG A 145 -8.72 -22.99 4.11
CA ARG A 145 -8.39 -22.53 2.74
C ARG A 145 -6.91 -22.71 2.43
N ARG A 146 -6.04 -22.37 3.38
CA ARG A 146 -4.58 -22.55 3.26
C ARG A 146 -4.24 -24.03 3.14
N LEU A 147 -4.77 -24.87 4.03
CA LEU A 147 -4.54 -26.31 4.01
C LEU A 147 -4.96 -26.93 2.66
N LEU A 148 -6.15 -26.60 2.16
CA LEU A 148 -6.65 -27.10 0.87
C LEU A 148 -5.78 -26.66 -0.31
N ARG A 149 -5.29 -25.42 -0.29
CA ARG A 149 -4.36 -24.91 -1.31
C ARG A 149 -3.05 -25.68 -1.28
N ASP A 150 -2.43 -25.76 -0.11
CA ASP A 150 -1.13 -26.39 0.06
C ASP A 150 -1.16 -27.91 -0.23
N LEU A 151 -2.31 -28.57 0.03
CA LEU A 151 -2.54 -29.97 -0.38
C LEU A 151 -2.67 -30.13 -1.90
N ARG A 152 -3.36 -29.19 -2.58
CA ARG A 152 -3.51 -29.24 -4.05
C ARG A 152 -2.17 -28.97 -4.76
N GLU A 153 -1.32 -28.15 -4.18
CA GLU A 153 -0.01 -27.80 -4.72
C GLU A 153 1.08 -28.82 -4.36
N GLY A 154 0.75 -29.87 -3.57
CA GLY A 154 1.65 -31.01 -3.28
C GLY A 154 2.95 -30.66 -2.57
N ARG A 155 3.01 -29.49 -1.93
CA ARG A 155 4.26 -28.84 -1.49
C ARG A 155 4.96 -29.53 -0.31
N LYS A 156 4.23 -30.19 0.63
CA LYS A 156 4.79 -30.83 1.84
C LYS A 156 3.83 -31.87 2.45
N SER A 157 4.34 -32.67 3.41
CA SER A 157 3.55 -33.69 4.11
C SER A 157 2.36 -33.09 4.88
N VAL A 158 1.25 -33.83 4.95
CA VAL A 158 0.00 -33.41 5.63
C VAL A 158 0.23 -33.03 7.09
N ALA A 159 1.07 -33.81 7.81
CA ALA A 159 1.36 -33.55 9.21
C ALA A 159 2.12 -32.21 9.41
N PHE A 160 3.05 -31.88 8.52
CA PHE A 160 3.73 -30.60 8.52
C PHE A 160 2.75 -29.45 8.25
N LEU A 161 1.87 -29.59 7.26
CA LEU A 161 0.87 -28.57 6.90
C LEU A 161 -0.11 -28.30 8.04
N LEU A 162 -0.57 -29.32 8.74
CA LEU A 162 -1.44 -29.18 9.93
C LEU A 162 -0.73 -28.44 11.05
N ARG A 163 0.51 -28.81 11.39
CA ARG A 163 1.31 -28.17 12.45
C ARG A 163 1.61 -26.71 12.12
N ARG A 164 2.01 -26.42 10.88
CA ARG A 164 2.24 -25.05 10.39
C ARG A 164 0.95 -24.24 10.42
N GLY A 165 -0.15 -24.79 9.91
CA GLY A 165 -1.44 -24.11 9.87
C GLY A 165 -1.97 -23.76 11.26
N TRP A 166 -1.81 -24.66 12.25
CA TRP A 166 -2.17 -24.39 13.65
C TRP A 166 -1.34 -23.26 14.27
N ARG A 167 -0.02 -23.23 14.00
CA ARG A 167 0.85 -22.15 14.46
C ARG A 167 0.42 -20.80 13.87
N LEU A 168 0.17 -20.76 12.56
CA LEU A 168 -0.26 -19.56 11.85
C LEU A 168 -1.66 -19.09 12.27
N MET A 169 -2.57 -20.02 12.59
CA MET A 169 -3.90 -19.67 13.13
C MET A 169 -3.78 -18.95 14.50
N ARG A 170 -2.87 -19.40 15.36
CA ARG A 170 -2.59 -18.72 16.64
C ARG A 170 -1.92 -17.36 16.46
N ALA A 171 -1.05 -17.23 15.47
CA ALA A 171 -0.36 -15.99 15.13
C ALA A 171 -1.27 -14.96 14.42
N GLU A 172 -2.42 -15.35 13.89
CA GLU A 172 -3.29 -14.48 13.06
C GLU A 172 -3.71 -13.20 13.80
N ARG A 173 -4.00 -13.29 15.10
CA ARG A 173 -4.36 -12.11 15.91
C ARG A 173 -3.19 -11.13 16.03
N GLY A 174 -1.97 -11.64 16.18
CA GLY A 174 -0.76 -10.83 16.23
C GLY A 174 -0.47 -10.15 14.88
N ILE A 175 -0.66 -10.88 13.77
CA ILE A 175 -0.50 -10.34 12.41
C ILE A 175 -1.49 -9.19 12.18
N VAL A 176 -2.78 -9.39 12.48
CA VAL A 176 -3.81 -8.34 12.33
C VAL A 176 -3.49 -7.15 13.23
N GLY A 177 -3.09 -7.40 14.49
CA GLY A 177 -2.70 -6.33 15.42
C GLY A 177 -1.53 -5.50 14.89
N ARG A 178 -0.47 -6.14 14.37
CA ARG A 178 0.68 -5.47 13.77
C ARG A 178 0.27 -4.65 12.54
N GLN A 179 -0.50 -5.22 11.63
CA GLN A 179 -0.95 -4.52 10.42
C GLN A 179 -1.87 -3.33 10.73
N THR A 180 -2.69 -3.45 11.79
CA THR A 180 -3.51 -2.33 12.29
C THR A 180 -2.65 -1.22 12.89
N ALA A 181 -1.60 -1.57 13.64
CA ALA A 181 -0.65 -0.60 14.17
C ALA A 181 0.12 0.16 13.08
N LEU A 182 0.28 -0.44 11.90
CA LEU A 182 0.86 0.17 10.70
C LEU A 182 -0.14 1.03 9.90
N GLY A 183 -1.36 1.24 10.39
CA GLY A 183 -2.37 2.11 9.78
C GLY A 183 -3.42 1.39 8.93
N ALA A 184 -3.37 0.06 8.77
CA ALA A 184 -4.38 -0.65 8.00
C ALA A 184 -5.66 -0.86 8.84
N TYR A 185 -6.82 -0.46 8.30
CA TYR A 185 -8.12 -0.60 8.96
C TYR A 185 -8.59 -2.06 8.97
N PRO A 186 -8.80 -2.67 10.14
CA PRO A 186 -9.20 -4.07 10.26
C PRO A 186 -10.68 -4.26 9.95
N CYS A 187 -11.03 -4.95 8.88
CA CYS A 187 -12.40 -5.11 8.41
C CYS A 187 -12.74 -6.52 7.96
N ALA A 188 -14.03 -6.81 7.93
CA ALA A 188 -14.57 -8.01 7.32
C ALA A 188 -14.67 -7.86 5.79
N ARG A 189 -14.84 -8.99 5.08
CA ARG A 189 -14.85 -9.02 3.61
C ARG A 189 -15.91 -8.12 2.97
N ALA A 190 -17.12 -8.09 3.50
CA ALA A 190 -18.21 -7.26 2.97
C ALA A 190 -17.92 -5.77 3.15
N GLU A 191 -17.41 -5.41 4.32
CA GLU A 191 -17.01 -4.04 4.65
C GLU A 191 -15.83 -3.58 3.77
N ALA A 192 -14.82 -4.44 3.56
CA ALA A 192 -13.71 -4.13 2.67
C ALA A 192 -14.18 -3.84 1.24
N LEU A 193 -15.12 -4.64 0.68
CA LEU A 193 -15.69 -4.38 -0.64
C LEU A 193 -16.43 -3.04 -0.68
N GLY A 194 -17.22 -2.72 0.36
CA GLY A 194 -17.93 -1.43 0.45
C GLY A 194 -16.96 -0.24 0.49
N ARG A 195 -15.88 -0.34 1.26
CA ARG A 195 -14.85 0.71 1.33
C ARG A 195 -14.12 0.89 0.01
N ILE A 196 -13.75 -0.20 -0.68
CA ILE A 196 -13.14 -0.14 -2.02
C ILE A 196 -14.09 0.51 -3.02
N ALA A 197 -15.38 0.13 -3.02
CA ALA A 197 -16.38 0.73 -3.89
C ALA A 197 -16.56 2.24 -3.62
N ASN A 198 -16.57 2.66 -2.35
CA ASN A 198 -16.65 4.07 -1.97
C ASN A 198 -15.39 4.84 -2.42
N ALA A 199 -14.20 4.26 -2.28
CA ALA A 199 -12.97 4.85 -2.77
C ALA A 199 -12.99 5.01 -4.29
N ALA A 200 -13.52 4.03 -5.03
CA ALA A 200 -13.70 4.10 -6.48
C ALA A 200 -14.67 5.23 -6.87
N ALA A 201 -15.82 5.35 -6.21
CA ALA A 201 -16.79 6.41 -6.44
C ALA A 201 -16.24 7.81 -6.12
N GLY A 202 -15.41 7.93 -5.07
CA GLY A 202 -14.71 9.16 -4.70
C GLY A 202 -13.61 9.54 -5.70
N SER A 203 -12.97 8.57 -6.34
CA SER A 203 -11.92 8.78 -7.34
C SER A 203 -12.47 9.27 -8.69
N THR A 204 -13.72 9.00 -9.00
CA THR A 204 -14.37 9.47 -10.24
C THR A 204 -14.91 10.91 -10.15
N ARG A 205 -15.01 11.49 -8.93
CA ARG A 205 -15.39 12.90 -8.79
C ARG A 205 -14.21 13.79 -9.13
N PRO A 206 -14.34 14.78 -10.06
CA PRO A 206 -13.31 15.78 -10.26
C PRO A 206 -13.07 16.48 -8.93
N ARG A 207 -11.84 16.53 -8.50
CA ARG A 207 -11.40 17.27 -7.31
C ARG A 207 -11.86 18.72 -7.51
N LYS A 208 -12.81 19.17 -6.67
CA LYS A 208 -13.26 20.58 -6.68
C LYS A 208 -11.99 21.41 -6.53
N ALA A 209 -11.69 22.23 -7.54
CA ALA A 209 -10.55 23.11 -7.49
C ALA A 209 -10.66 23.94 -6.20
N GLU A 210 -9.66 23.82 -5.35
CA GLU A 210 -9.52 24.69 -4.19
C GLU A 210 -9.46 26.13 -4.72
N PRO A 211 -10.28 27.08 -4.22
CA PRO A 211 -10.23 28.46 -4.71
C PRO A 211 -8.80 28.94 -4.49
N ALA A 212 -8.16 29.42 -5.56
CA ALA A 212 -6.87 30.07 -5.47
C ALA A 212 -6.96 31.16 -4.42
N GLU A 213 -6.13 31.08 -3.38
CA GLU A 213 -5.98 32.16 -2.41
C GLU A 213 -5.61 33.43 -3.18
N THR A 214 -6.51 34.40 -3.17
CA THR A 214 -6.27 35.72 -3.73
C THR A 214 -5.12 36.35 -2.93
N PRO A 215 -4.06 36.81 -3.57
CA PRO A 215 -3.02 37.51 -2.84
C PRO A 215 -3.64 38.73 -2.18
N THR A 216 -3.61 38.82 -0.87
CA THR A 216 -4.00 40.00 -0.11
C THR A 216 -3.05 41.11 -0.49
N GLU A 217 -3.55 42.04 -1.30
CA GLU A 217 -2.93 43.29 -1.65
C GLU A 217 -2.72 44.08 -0.36
N GLN A 218 -1.47 44.13 0.11
CA GLN A 218 -1.10 45.02 1.22
C GLN A 218 -1.20 46.44 0.75
N ALA A 219 -2.33 47.07 1.04
CA ALA A 219 -2.53 48.51 0.91
C ALA A 219 -1.53 49.25 1.84
N GLY A 220 -0.45 49.69 1.23
CA GLY A 220 0.51 50.60 1.87
C GLY A 220 -0.16 51.94 2.17
N THR A 221 -0.41 52.20 3.44
CA THR A 221 -0.85 53.49 3.93
C THR A 221 0.29 54.51 3.80
N LEU A 222 0.27 55.33 2.76
CA LEU A 222 1.06 56.53 2.64
C LEU A 222 0.58 57.54 3.68
N ARG A 223 1.38 57.84 4.68
CA ARG A 223 1.19 59.00 5.56
C ARG A 223 1.65 60.27 4.82
N PRO A 224 0.84 61.37 4.78
CA PRO A 224 1.28 62.63 4.22
C PRO A 224 2.27 63.33 5.16
N ARG A 225 3.36 63.83 4.61
CA ARG A 225 4.31 64.73 5.26
C ARG A 225 3.63 66.06 5.49
N GLY A 226 3.44 66.44 6.76
CA GLY A 226 3.09 67.79 7.14
C GLY A 226 4.30 68.72 7.00
N THR A 227 4.11 69.69 6.17
CA THR A 227 4.90 70.92 6.10
C THR A 227 4.62 71.81 7.34
N THR A 228 5.62 72.21 8.04
CA THR A 228 5.60 73.49 8.79
C THR A 228 6.98 74.09 8.75
N ASP A 229 7.01 75.19 8.13
CA ASP A 229 8.08 76.17 8.00
C ASP A 229 8.04 77.19 9.17
N PRO A 230 8.87 78.16 9.18
CA PRO A 230 9.86 78.39 10.23
C PRO A 230 9.54 79.63 11.09
N ALA A 231 10.24 79.88 12.06
CA ALA A 231 10.63 81.22 12.47
C ALA A 231 11.35 81.19 13.81
N ASN A 232 12.47 81.63 13.76
CA ASN A 232 12.91 83.00 14.22
C ASN A 232 13.57 83.07 15.60
N SER A 233 14.72 83.71 15.54
CA SER A 233 15.33 84.55 16.56
C SER A 233 15.89 83.92 17.84
N GLY A 234 17.12 84.10 18.04
CA GLY A 234 17.73 85.23 18.56
C GLY A 234 18.62 84.96 19.78
N ARG A 235 19.82 85.41 19.60
CA ARG A 235 20.90 85.65 20.51
C ARG A 235 21.89 84.55 20.81
#